data_390ecd0b131bc1b410eec8210bc2f08a
#
_entry.id   390ecd0b131bc1b410eec8210bc2f08a
#
_cell.length_a   1.000
_cell.length_b   1.000
_cell.length_c   1.000
_cell.angle_alpha   90.00
_cell.angle_beta   90.00
_cell.angle_gamma   90.00
#
_symmetry.space_group_name_H-M   'P 1'
#
loop_
_entity.id
_entity.type
_entity.pdbx_description
1 polymer ?
#
loop_
_entity_poly.entity_id
_entity_poly.type
_entity_poly.pdbx_seq_one_letter_code
_entity_poly.pdbx_strand_id
1 'polypeptide(L)'
;MARRAFYSRATPVELVDRYNALLQDESTQVLYRDLLYADLATPARVSAPVLVLGSDEDGIISRRQVRGTARAYRTRARMFPGMGHNMMLEPGWPDVAHCIDHWLTSLDL
;
A
#
# COMPACT_ATOMS: atom_id res chain seq x y z
N MET A 1 0.76 -9.68 -16.19
CA MET A 1 0.83 -8.23 -15.90
C MET A 1 0.49 -7.92 -14.44
N ALA A 2 -0.64 -8.38 -13.93
CA ALA A 2 -1.06 -8.15 -12.53
C ALA A 2 -0.05 -8.65 -11.48
N ARG A 3 0.65 -9.77 -11.73
CA ARG A 3 1.66 -10.28 -10.79
C ARG A 3 2.73 -9.22 -10.46
N ARG A 4 3.31 -8.57 -11.46
CA ARG A 4 4.37 -7.57 -11.24
C ARG A 4 3.88 -6.29 -10.59
N ALA A 5 2.61 -5.94 -10.80
CA ALA A 5 2.02 -4.75 -10.22
C ALA A 5 1.67 -4.95 -8.74
N PHE A 6 1.01 -6.06 -8.41
CA PHE A 6 0.35 -6.24 -7.11
C PHE A 6 1.04 -7.21 -6.16
N TYR A 7 1.86 -8.15 -6.68
CA TYR A 7 2.41 -9.25 -5.86
C TYR A 7 3.92 -9.36 -5.97
N SER A 8 4.56 -9.79 -4.89
CA SER A 8 5.97 -10.10 -4.85
C SER A 8 6.28 -11.45 -5.51
N ARG A 9 7.57 -11.72 -5.65
CA ARG A 9 8.05 -13.03 -6.13
C ARG A 9 7.75 -14.18 -5.16
N ALA A 10 7.58 -13.87 -3.88
CA ALA A 10 7.27 -14.85 -2.84
C ALA A 10 5.84 -15.39 -2.90
N THR A 11 4.92 -14.69 -3.58
CA THR A 11 3.52 -15.12 -3.67
C THR A 11 3.39 -16.29 -4.66
N PRO A 12 2.85 -17.45 -4.24
CA PRO A 12 2.61 -18.58 -5.12
C PRO A 12 1.74 -18.23 -6.32
N VAL A 13 2.04 -18.82 -7.48
CA VAL A 13 1.31 -18.52 -8.74
C VAL A 13 -0.17 -18.83 -8.61
N GLU A 14 -0.52 -19.91 -7.94
CA GLU A 14 -1.90 -20.35 -7.75
C GLU A 14 -2.72 -19.32 -6.96
N LEU A 15 -2.11 -18.64 -5.98
CA LEU A 15 -2.75 -17.56 -5.24
C LEU A 15 -2.91 -16.31 -6.10
N VAL A 16 -1.90 -15.97 -6.90
CA VAL A 16 -1.99 -14.84 -7.84
C VAL A 16 -3.13 -15.05 -8.82
N ASP A 17 -3.24 -16.24 -9.41
CA ASP A 17 -4.30 -16.56 -10.36
C ASP A 17 -5.69 -16.50 -9.70
N ARG A 18 -5.80 -17.03 -8.49
CA ARG A 18 -7.04 -16.97 -7.70
C ARG A 18 -7.47 -15.53 -7.42
N TYR A 19 -6.55 -14.68 -7.00
CA TYR A 19 -6.85 -13.28 -6.70
C TYR A 19 -7.13 -12.46 -7.95
N ASN A 20 -6.42 -12.75 -9.07
CA ASN A 20 -6.69 -12.09 -10.35
C ASN A 20 -8.10 -12.38 -10.87
N ALA A 21 -8.61 -13.58 -10.63
CA ALA A 21 -9.98 -13.93 -11.00
C ALA A 21 -11.06 -13.11 -10.25
N LEU A 22 -10.69 -12.48 -9.14
CA LEU A 22 -11.59 -11.64 -8.35
C LEU A 22 -11.48 -10.15 -8.71
N LEU A 23 -10.55 -9.75 -9.58
CA LEU A 23 -10.41 -8.37 -10.02
C LEU A 23 -11.61 -7.95 -10.88
N GLN A 24 -11.97 -6.68 -10.73
CA GLN A 24 -13.05 -6.03 -11.48
C GLN A 24 -12.47 -4.86 -12.29
N ASP A 25 -13.23 -4.42 -13.29
CA ASP A 25 -12.89 -3.25 -14.06
C ASP A 25 -12.99 -1.99 -13.19
N GLU A 26 -12.00 -1.12 -13.34
CA GLU A 26 -11.96 0.17 -12.64
C GLU A 26 -12.64 1.27 -13.45
N SER A 27 -13.16 2.27 -12.74
CA SER A 27 -13.64 3.49 -13.37
C SER A 27 -12.50 4.24 -14.05
N THR A 28 -12.64 4.50 -15.36
CA THR A 28 -11.67 5.30 -16.12
C THR A 28 -11.56 6.73 -15.58
N GLN A 29 -12.64 7.31 -15.07
CA GLN A 29 -12.64 8.62 -14.44
C GLN A 29 -11.76 8.62 -13.19
N VAL A 30 -11.91 7.63 -12.32
CA VAL A 30 -11.10 7.51 -11.09
C VAL A 30 -9.62 7.31 -11.43
N LEU A 31 -9.31 6.41 -12.37
CA LEU A 31 -7.91 6.13 -12.72
C LEU A 31 -7.23 7.30 -13.43
N TYR A 32 -7.86 7.90 -14.41
CA TYR A 32 -7.20 8.87 -15.28
C TYR A 32 -7.42 10.32 -14.87
N ARG A 33 -8.56 10.65 -14.32
CA ARG A 33 -8.88 12.02 -13.92
C ARG A 33 -8.57 12.26 -12.45
N ASP A 34 -9.13 11.45 -11.56
CA ASP A 34 -9.12 11.77 -10.13
C ASP A 34 -7.77 11.39 -9.49
N LEU A 35 -7.16 10.27 -9.88
CA LEU A 35 -5.88 9.85 -9.32
C LEU A 35 -4.66 10.54 -9.97
N LEU A 36 -4.70 10.82 -11.28
CA LEU A 36 -3.55 11.36 -11.98
C LEU A 36 -3.52 12.89 -12.04
N TYR A 37 -4.68 13.53 -12.08
CA TYR A 37 -4.75 14.97 -12.34
C TYR A 37 -5.40 15.78 -11.23
N ALA A 38 -6.26 15.19 -10.40
CA ALA A 38 -6.89 15.89 -9.30
C ALA A 38 -6.06 15.70 -8.02
N ASP A 39 -5.59 16.80 -7.45
CA ASP A 39 -4.96 16.80 -6.13
C ASP A 39 -6.06 16.76 -5.05
N LEU A 40 -6.52 15.55 -4.75
CA LEU A 40 -7.64 15.34 -3.82
C LEU A 40 -7.20 15.30 -2.35
N ALA A 41 -5.90 15.11 -2.09
CA ALA A 41 -5.39 15.01 -0.74
C ALA A 41 -4.88 16.37 -0.24
N THR A 42 -5.23 16.71 1.00
CA THR A 42 -4.68 17.88 1.69
C THR A 42 -4.06 17.46 3.02
N PRO A 43 -2.80 16.97 3.02
CA PRO A 43 -2.14 16.44 4.22
C PRO A 43 -2.11 17.40 5.39
N ALA A 44 -1.99 18.71 5.11
CA ALA A 44 -1.96 19.75 6.15
C ALA A 44 -3.26 19.85 6.99
N ARG A 45 -4.37 19.33 6.47
CA ARG A 45 -5.66 19.31 7.19
C ARG A 45 -5.86 18.08 8.05
N VAL A 46 -4.98 17.09 7.95
CA VAL A 46 -5.08 15.85 8.72
C VAL A 46 -4.39 16.06 10.07
N SER A 47 -5.16 15.99 11.15
CA SER A 47 -4.69 16.11 12.54
C SER A 47 -4.56 14.74 13.23
N ALA A 48 -5.23 13.71 12.71
CA ALA A 48 -5.13 12.35 13.24
C ALA A 48 -3.73 11.76 13.03
N PRO A 49 -3.28 10.85 13.91
CA PRO A 49 -2.08 10.06 13.67
C PRO A 49 -2.17 9.30 12.34
N VAL A 50 -1.07 9.25 11.59
CA VAL A 50 -1.01 8.60 10.29
C VAL A 50 0.12 7.56 10.28
N LEU A 51 -0.19 6.34 9.92
CA LEU A 51 0.77 5.27 9.64
C LEU A 51 0.89 5.10 8.12
N VAL A 52 2.10 5.22 7.61
CA VAL A 52 2.38 4.99 6.18
C VAL A 52 3.18 3.72 6.03
N LEU A 53 2.63 2.78 5.27
CA LEU A 53 3.23 1.48 4.99
C LEU A 53 3.60 1.42 3.50
N GLY A 54 4.68 0.75 3.21
CA GLY A 54 5.10 0.48 1.84
C GLY A 54 5.89 -0.82 1.74
N SER A 55 6.17 -1.23 0.53
CA SER A 55 6.89 -2.46 0.25
C SER A 55 7.92 -2.26 -0.87
N ASP A 56 8.93 -3.11 -0.93
CA ASP A 56 10.04 -2.91 -1.84
C ASP A 56 9.87 -3.60 -3.20
N GLU A 57 8.93 -4.53 -3.32
CA GLU A 57 8.53 -5.16 -4.59
C GLU A 57 7.17 -4.64 -5.11
N ASP A 58 6.73 -3.48 -4.63
CA ASP A 58 5.54 -2.81 -5.14
C ASP A 58 5.76 -2.33 -6.57
N GLY A 59 4.97 -2.86 -7.50
CA GLY A 59 5.03 -2.49 -8.92
C GLY A 59 4.21 -1.25 -9.29
N ILE A 60 3.47 -0.66 -8.34
CA ILE A 60 2.61 0.50 -8.55
C ILE A 60 3.19 1.74 -7.89
N ILE A 61 3.58 1.65 -6.61
CA ILE A 61 4.06 2.77 -5.80
C ILE A 61 5.53 2.54 -5.43
N SER A 62 6.39 3.45 -5.84
CA SER A 62 7.82 3.37 -5.53
C SER A 62 8.10 3.72 -4.07
N ARG A 63 9.25 3.24 -3.56
CA ARG A 63 9.77 3.63 -2.24
C ARG A 63 9.84 5.15 -2.05
N ARG A 64 10.25 5.86 -3.10
CA ARG A 64 10.35 7.33 -3.09
C ARG A 64 8.98 7.97 -2.87
N GLN A 65 7.95 7.46 -3.54
CA GLN A 65 6.58 7.94 -3.40
C GLN A 65 6.04 7.65 -2.00
N VAL A 66 6.27 6.44 -1.45
CA VAL A 66 5.88 6.10 -0.07
C VAL A 66 6.52 7.05 0.94
N ARG A 67 7.82 7.29 0.81
CA ARG A 67 8.54 8.22 1.69
C ARG A 67 8.08 9.67 1.54
N GLY A 68 7.75 10.07 0.31
CA GLY A 68 7.15 11.37 0.03
C GLY A 68 5.81 11.56 0.72
N THR A 69 4.94 10.54 0.66
CA THR A 69 3.67 10.52 1.37
C THR A 69 3.88 10.64 2.88
N ALA A 70 4.79 9.84 3.45
CA ALA A 70 5.08 9.90 4.88
C ALA A 70 5.53 11.30 5.32
N ARG A 71 6.42 11.94 4.55
CA ARG A 71 6.84 13.32 4.83
C ARG A 71 5.70 14.32 4.77
N ALA A 72 4.82 14.19 3.78
CA ALA A 72 3.65 15.07 3.65
C ALA A 72 2.73 14.99 4.87
N TYR A 73 2.59 13.81 5.46
CA TYR A 73 1.82 13.58 6.68
C TYR A 73 2.64 13.67 7.98
N ARG A 74 3.88 14.16 7.92
CA ARG A 74 4.79 14.36 9.07
C ARG A 74 5.07 13.10 9.87
N THR A 75 5.17 11.96 9.19
CA THR A 75 5.49 10.66 9.78
C THR A 75 6.63 9.99 9.02
N ARG A 76 7.00 8.79 9.46
CA ARG A 76 7.99 7.95 8.80
C ARG A 76 7.32 6.75 8.15
N ALA A 77 7.76 6.42 6.94
CA ALA A 77 7.30 5.21 6.26
C ALA A 77 7.87 3.95 6.94
N ARG A 78 7.03 2.95 7.08
CA ARG A 78 7.44 1.58 7.45
C ARG A 78 7.47 0.74 6.18
N MET A 79 8.66 0.26 5.82
CA MET A 79 8.88 -0.52 4.60
C MET A 79 9.00 -1.99 4.92
N PHE A 80 8.29 -2.82 4.15
CA PHE A 80 8.32 -4.28 4.27
C PHE A 80 9.11 -4.88 3.10
N PRO A 81 10.22 -5.58 3.37
CA PRO A 81 11.01 -6.21 2.32
C PRO A 81 10.31 -7.43 1.75
N GLY A 82 10.51 -7.69 0.45
CA GLY A 82 10.02 -8.88 -0.22
C GLY A 82 8.50 -8.96 -0.38
N MET A 83 7.80 -7.83 -0.30
CA MET A 83 6.36 -7.76 -0.48
C MET A 83 5.98 -6.91 -1.70
N GLY A 84 4.85 -7.23 -2.32
CA GLY A 84 4.22 -6.45 -3.38
C GLY A 84 3.22 -5.42 -2.86
N HIS A 85 2.47 -4.82 -3.77
CA HIS A 85 1.48 -3.78 -3.45
C HIS A 85 0.37 -4.26 -2.50
N ASN A 86 -0.16 -5.45 -2.78
CA ASN A 86 -1.23 -6.05 -1.97
C ASN A 86 -0.68 -6.79 -0.75
N MET A 87 -0.04 -6.08 0.18
CA MET A 87 0.62 -6.65 1.35
C MET A 87 -0.29 -7.56 2.19
N MET A 88 -1.61 -7.28 2.23
CA MET A 88 -2.58 -8.08 2.96
C MET A 88 -2.80 -9.48 2.35
N LEU A 89 -2.41 -9.70 1.10
CA LEU A 89 -2.53 -10.98 0.38
C LEU A 89 -1.18 -11.69 0.21
N GLU A 90 -0.09 -11.10 0.66
CA GLU A 90 1.24 -11.68 0.61
C GLU A 90 1.44 -12.74 1.71
N PRO A 91 2.33 -13.73 1.52
CA PRO A 91 2.66 -14.70 2.57
C PRO A 91 3.12 -14.06 3.88
N GLY A 92 3.81 -12.91 3.81
CA GLY A 92 4.29 -12.17 4.98
C GLY A 92 3.27 -11.22 5.62
N TRP A 93 2.00 -11.26 5.27
CA TRP A 93 0.97 -10.38 5.80
C TRP A 93 0.89 -10.30 7.34
N PRO A 94 1.22 -11.34 8.12
CA PRO A 94 1.21 -11.25 9.59
C PRO A 94 2.15 -10.19 10.14
N ASP A 95 3.29 -9.96 9.52
CA ASP A 95 4.24 -8.91 9.95
C ASP A 95 3.64 -7.52 9.76
N VAL A 96 2.90 -7.32 8.68
CA VAL A 96 2.16 -6.07 8.43
C VAL A 96 1.07 -5.89 9.47
N ALA A 97 0.29 -6.92 9.74
CA ALA A 97 -0.78 -6.91 10.73
C ALA A 97 -0.23 -6.59 12.14
N HIS A 98 0.86 -7.23 12.55
CA HIS A 98 1.52 -6.94 13.82
C HIS A 98 2.05 -5.50 13.90
N CYS A 99 2.60 -4.97 12.81
CA CYS A 99 3.05 -3.59 12.76
C CYS A 99 1.89 -2.60 12.99
N ILE A 100 0.75 -2.85 12.36
CA ILE A 100 -0.46 -2.03 12.53
C ILE A 100 -0.98 -2.13 13.96
N ASP A 101 -1.11 -3.34 14.50
CA ASP A 101 -1.58 -3.59 15.86
C ASP A 101 -0.70 -2.90 16.90
N HIS A 102 0.62 -3.07 16.79
CA HIS A 102 1.58 -2.42 17.68
C HIS A 102 1.47 -0.88 17.59
N TRP A 103 1.34 -0.33 16.39
CA TRP A 103 1.17 1.11 16.21
C TRP A 103 -0.13 1.62 16.85
N LEU A 104 -1.26 0.93 16.61
CA LEU A 104 -2.54 1.28 17.22
C LEU A 104 -2.46 1.25 18.76
N THR A 105 -1.84 0.21 19.32
CA THR A 105 -1.62 0.09 20.76
C THR A 105 -0.77 1.24 21.31
N SER A 106 0.23 1.70 20.56
CA SER A 106 1.11 2.81 20.96
C SER A 106 0.41 4.16 21.03
N LEU A 107 -0.74 4.30 20.40
CA LEU A 107 -1.52 5.54 20.41
C LEU A 107 -2.36 5.73 21.67
N ASP A 108 -2.44 4.72 22.53
CA ASP A 108 -3.18 4.76 23.78
C ASP A 108 -4.64 5.24 23.59
N LEU A 109 -5.28 4.67 22.58
CA LEU A 109 -6.67 5.00 22.23
C LEU A 109 -7.66 4.20 23.05
#